data_e43cf99467095c60ebe38d2bed22f628
#
_entry.id   e43cf99467095c60ebe38d2bed22f628
#
_cell.length_a   1.000
_cell.length_b   1.000
_cell.length_c   1.000
_cell.angle_alpha   90.00
_cell.angle_beta   90.00
_cell.angle_gamma   90.00
#
_symmetry.space_group_name_H-M   'P 1'
#
loop_
_entity.id
_entity.type
_entity.pdbx_description
1 polymer ?
#
loop_
_entity_poly.entity_id
_entity_poly.type
_entity_poly.pdbx_seq_one_letter_code
_entity_poly.pdbx_strand_id
1 'polypeptide(L)'
;MSYLATRTEPLGPGSQSRVKILVGICSCDRYSDRRRVARETWLRNLPFGISALFFSGNAGATDEPGLVSLPVPDTYDQLAGKVHCFYRYALERYNFEYLFKCDDDTYVRPERLCTLPRSGVDFLGSMQIRLGYAQGGAGYLMSRPMVEHFASQPVETTQPEDLFFTQRAIASGMNLASTARLQGYGDQVPEVGNDVVSGHWLGPFEMRRVHAGFTGKHPAPLFKLRAFHDAWSGWVRLYADASFWSQGGSRPNGSWEVADHGQALVLRWNHWPSETLRLHPWGFQGEPLRLEFEKGEGLKQWRQISATWRWMPSKMGLR
;
A
#
# COMPACT_ATOMS: atom_id res chain seq x y z
N MET A 1 19.08 18.30 20.20
CA MET A 1 18.45 18.24 18.86
C MET A 1 16.97 18.07 19.08
N SER A 2 16.20 19.13 18.84
CA SER A 2 14.78 19.20 19.17
C SER A 2 13.97 18.35 18.19
N TYR A 3 13.24 17.39 18.71
CA TYR A 3 12.19 16.66 17.99
C TYR A 3 11.11 17.67 17.58
N LEU A 4 11.02 17.96 16.28
CA LEU A 4 9.83 18.57 15.72
C LEU A 4 8.72 17.53 15.75
N ALA A 5 7.83 17.66 16.73
CA ALA A 5 6.60 16.88 16.82
C ALA A 5 5.80 17.09 15.53
N THR A 6 5.57 16.03 14.78
CA THR A 6 4.56 15.96 13.74
C THR A 6 3.24 16.36 14.38
N ARG A 7 2.59 17.42 13.88
CA ARG A 7 1.29 17.88 14.35
C ARG A 7 0.24 16.79 14.10
N THR A 8 0.03 15.93 15.06
CA THR A 8 -1.04 14.93 15.12
C THR A 8 -2.11 15.29 16.17
N GLU A 9 -2.07 16.52 16.71
CA GLU A 9 -3.10 16.95 17.65
C GLU A 9 -4.35 17.44 16.92
N PRO A 10 -5.55 17.07 17.37
CA PRO A 10 -6.78 17.71 16.94
C PRO A 10 -6.71 19.19 17.30
N LEU A 11 -6.76 20.05 16.32
CA LEU A 11 -6.83 21.50 16.53
C LEU A 11 -8.08 21.81 17.34
N GLY A 12 -7.91 22.47 18.48
CA GLY A 12 -9.03 22.94 19.31
C GLY A 12 -9.98 23.86 18.52
N PRO A 13 -11.23 23.98 18.93
CA PRO A 13 -12.21 24.81 18.25
C PRO A 13 -11.81 26.30 18.30
N GLY A 14 -11.27 26.81 17.18
CA GLY A 14 -10.93 28.25 17.09
C GLY A 14 -9.84 28.64 16.10
N SER A 15 -8.99 27.71 15.61
CA SER A 15 -7.94 28.02 14.63
C SER A 15 -7.75 26.84 13.69
N GLN A 16 -8.69 26.63 12.79
CA GLN A 16 -8.56 25.60 11.76
C GLN A 16 -7.66 26.14 10.64
N SER A 17 -6.36 25.86 10.72
CA SER A 17 -5.49 26.03 9.55
C SER A 17 -6.03 25.11 8.43
N ARG A 18 -6.26 25.71 7.26
CA ARG A 18 -6.81 25.01 6.09
C ARG A 18 -5.86 23.89 5.66
N VAL A 19 -6.33 22.64 5.72
CA VAL A 19 -5.60 21.44 5.25
C VAL A 19 -5.93 21.24 3.77
N LYS A 20 -4.91 21.12 2.93
CA LYS A 20 -5.17 20.83 1.50
C LYS A 20 -5.69 19.41 1.31
N ILE A 21 -5.00 18.44 1.92
CA ILE A 21 -5.38 17.02 1.85
C ILE A 21 -5.39 16.43 3.26
N LEU A 22 -6.53 15.94 3.69
CA LEU A 22 -6.65 15.11 4.89
C LEU A 22 -6.54 13.65 4.49
N VAL A 23 -5.60 12.91 5.07
CA VAL A 23 -5.42 11.48 4.84
C VAL A 23 -6.09 10.71 5.97
N GLY A 24 -7.14 9.98 5.66
CA GLY A 24 -7.82 9.05 6.56
C GLY A 24 -7.37 7.62 6.32
N ILE A 25 -6.72 7.01 7.31
CA ILE A 25 -6.17 5.68 7.20
C ILE A 25 -7.05 4.72 7.99
N CYS A 26 -7.78 3.87 7.24
CA CYS A 26 -8.63 2.84 7.83
C CYS A 26 -7.79 1.76 8.48
N SER A 27 -8.04 1.50 9.77
CA SER A 27 -7.35 0.49 10.55
C SER A 27 -8.32 -0.30 11.44
N CYS A 28 -7.82 -1.19 12.23
CA CYS A 28 -8.53 -1.84 13.32
C CYS A 28 -7.62 -2.03 14.53
N ASP A 29 -8.20 -2.32 15.70
CA ASP A 29 -7.46 -2.39 16.97
C ASP A 29 -6.28 -3.34 16.91
N ARG A 30 -6.45 -4.51 16.29
CA ARG A 30 -5.41 -5.56 16.19
C ARG A 30 -4.21 -5.18 15.31
N TYR A 31 -4.27 -4.13 14.49
CA TYR A 31 -3.22 -3.75 13.53
C TYR A 31 -2.33 -2.59 14.03
N SER A 32 -2.03 -2.56 15.32
CA SER A 32 -1.14 -1.55 15.89
C SER A 32 0.29 -1.56 15.28
N ASP A 33 0.76 -2.73 14.85
CA ASP A 33 2.03 -2.90 14.14
C ASP A 33 2.03 -2.23 12.76
N ARG A 34 0.94 -2.33 11.98
CA ARG A 34 0.79 -1.63 10.70
C ARG A 34 0.77 -0.12 10.90
N ARG A 35 0.00 0.39 11.86
CA ARG A 35 -0.02 1.82 12.20
C ARG A 35 1.35 2.33 12.65
N ARG A 36 2.06 1.56 13.48
CA ARG A 36 3.42 1.89 13.90
C ARG A 36 4.36 2.02 12.70
N VAL A 37 4.32 1.06 11.76
CA VAL A 37 5.19 1.09 10.58
C VAL A 37 4.83 2.22 9.64
N ALA A 38 3.56 2.53 9.40
CA ALA A 38 3.18 3.69 8.61
C ALA A 38 3.76 4.99 9.20
N ARG A 39 3.75 5.16 10.55
CA ARG A 39 4.38 6.31 11.24
C ARG A 39 5.90 6.32 11.12
N GLU A 40 6.55 5.17 11.19
CA GLU A 40 8.00 5.02 11.03
C GLU A 40 8.46 5.30 9.59
N THR A 41 7.57 5.19 8.62
CA THR A 41 7.87 5.26 7.19
C THR A 41 7.27 6.50 6.53
N TRP A 42 6.24 6.37 5.76
CA TRP A 42 5.73 7.42 4.89
C TRP A 42 4.99 8.55 5.60
N LEU A 43 4.49 8.34 6.83
CA LEU A 43 3.90 9.39 7.65
C LEU A 43 4.94 10.26 8.37
N ARG A 44 6.20 9.83 8.42
CA ARG A 44 7.25 10.51 9.18
C ARG A 44 7.50 11.95 8.74
N ASN A 45 7.39 12.22 7.42
CA ASN A 45 7.67 13.51 6.83
C ASN A 45 6.54 13.89 5.85
N LEU A 46 5.41 14.33 6.39
CA LEU A 46 4.31 14.78 5.54
C LEU A 46 4.61 16.19 4.96
N PRO A 47 4.36 16.39 3.65
CA PRO A 47 4.45 17.73 3.05
C PRO A 47 3.52 18.74 3.71
N PHE A 48 3.88 20.00 3.62
CA PHE A 48 3.02 21.09 4.10
C PHE A 48 1.64 21.04 3.45
N GLY A 49 0.59 21.19 4.26
CA GLY A 49 -0.80 21.14 3.83
C GLY A 49 -1.38 19.72 3.76
N ILE A 50 -0.62 18.67 4.12
CA ILE A 50 -1.15 17.32 4.34
C ILE A 50 -1.20 17.05 5.84
N SER A 51 -2.35 16.53 6.29
CA SER A 51 -2.51 15.97 7.63
C SER A 51 -3.03 14.54 7.52
N ALA A 52 -2.66 13.67 8.47
CA ALA A 52 -3.06 12.28 8.45
C ALA A 52 -3.50 11.81 9.83
N LEU A 53 -4.49 10.90 9.85
CA LEU A 53 -4.91 10.21 11.06
C LEU A 53 -5.40 8.81 10.72
N PHE A 54 -5.30 7.91 11.68
CA PHE A 54 -5.91 6.59 11.62
C PHE A 54 -7.32 6.64 12.21
N PHE A 55 -8.17 5.73 11.74
CA PHE A 55 -9.47 5.51 12.36
C PHE A 55 -9.77 4.01 12.47
N SER A 56 -10.37 3.61 13.59
CA SER A 56 -10.84 2.25 13.89
C SER A 56 -12.27 2.27 14.41
N GLY A 57 -12.86 1.11 14.54
CA GLY A 57 -14.16 0.93 15.22
C GLY A 57 -14.00 0.74 16.74
N ASN A 58 -15.08 0.23 17.40
CA ASN A 58 -15.13 -0.10 18.83
C ASN A 58 -14.77 1.07 19.75
N ALA A 59 -15.59 2.14 19.70
CA ALA A 59 -15.40 3.36 20.47
C ALA A 59 -14.94 3.12 21.92
N GLY A 60 -13.66 2.81 22.09
CA GLY A 60 -12.96 2.78 23.35
C GLY A 60 -12.01 3.97 23.43
N ALA A 61 -11.69 4.45 24.62
CA ALA A 61 -10.63 5.40 24.77
C ALA A 61 -9.33 4.75 24.28
N THR A 62 -8.67 5.40 23.32
CA THR A 62 -7.34 5.01 22.88
C THR A 62 -6.37 6.13 23.18
N ASP A 63 -5.26 5.79 23.83
CA ASP A 63 -4.15 6.71 24.05
C ASP A 63 -3.16 6.72 22.87
N GLU A 64 -3.51 6.00 21.78
CA GLU A 64 -2.64 5.94 20.62
C GLU A 64 -2.70 7.25 19.82
N PRO A 65 -1.58 8.00 19.71
CA PRO A 65 -1.59 9.31 19.04
C PRO A 65 -2.05 9.21 17.58
N GLY A 66 -2.98 10.08 17.19
CA GLY A 66 -3.50 10.15 15.83
C GLY A 66 -4.40 8.97 15.43
N LEU A 67 -4.89 8.19 16.37
CA LEU A 67 -5.94 7.18 16.15
C LEU A 67 -7.28 7.73 16.68
N VAL A 68 -8.30 7.65 15.85
CA VAL A 68 -9.69 7.98 16.20
C VAL A 68 -10.49 6.70 16.31
N SER A 69 -11.09 6.47 17.46
CA SER A 69 -11.99 5.33 17.69
C SER A 69 -13.44 5.77 17.44
N LEU A 70 -14.09 5.13 16.47
CA LEU A 70 -15.44 5.48 16.03
C LEU A 70 -16.50 4.57 16.66
N PRO A 71 -17.74 5.07 16.90
CA PRO A 71 -18.80 4.31 17.56
C PRO A 71 -19.49 3.29 16.61
N VAL A 72 -18.71 2.41 16.02
CA VAL A 72 -19.15 1.33 15.12
C VAL A 72 -18.36 0.06 15.43
N PRO A 73 -18.88 -1.14 15.20
CA PRO A 73 -18.13 -2.38 15.35
C PRO A 73 -16.89 -2.40 14.43
N ASP A 74 -15.77 -2.94 14.93
CA ASP A 74 -14.52 -3.03 14.18
C ASP A 74 -14.42 -4.37 13.40
N THR A 75 -15.46 -4.70 12.67
CA THR A 75 -15.59 -5.92 11.88
C THR A 75 -15.59 -5.61 10.38
N TYR A 76 -15.27 -6.59 9.55
CA TYR A 76 -15.15 -6.38 8.10
C TYR A 76 -16.49 -6.03 7.44
N ASP A 77 -17.58 -6.64 7.88
CA ASP A 77 -18.94 -6.37 7.43
C ASP A 77 -19.44 -4.96 7.80
N GLN A 78 -18.83 -4.32 8.81
CA GLN A 78 -19.13 -2.94 9.21
C GLN A 78 -18.18 -1.90 8.58
N LEU A 79 -17.34 -2.30 7.63
CA LEU A 79 -16.33 -1.42 7.04
C LEU A 79 -16.93 -0.19 6.38
N ALA A 80 -18.01 -0.34 5.62
CA ALA A 80 -18.72 0.79 5.01
C ALA A 80 -19.28 1.75 6.08
N GLY A 81 -19.83 1.23 7.17
CA GLY A 81 -20.30 2.01 8.32
C GLY A 81 -19.17 2.76 9.02
N LYS A 82 -18.01 2.11 9.19
CA LYS A 82 -16.83 2.71 9.78
C LYS A 82 -16.30 3.87 8.94
N VAL A 83 -16.17 3.68 7.63
CA VAL A 83 -15.71 4.73 6.70
C VAL A 83 -16.72 5.88 6.64
N HIS A 84 -18.03 5.60 6.62
CA HIS A 84 -19.07 6.63 6.69
C HIS A 84 -19.00 7.47 7.98
N CYS A 85 -18.85 6.80 9.12
CA CYS A 85 -18.66 7.47 10.41
C CYS A 85 -17.40 8.36 10.41
N PHE A 86 -16.33 7.91 9.77
CA PHE A 86 -15.12 8.68 9.60
C PHE A 86 -15.33 9.93 8.74
N TYR A 87 -16.09 9.84 7.66
CA TYR A 87 -16.39 11.03 6.82
C TYR A 87 -17.14 12.10 7.62
N ARG A 88 -18.11 11.72 8.42
CA ARG A 88 -18.82 12.66 9.31
C ARG A 88 -17.87 13.28 10.34
N TYR A 89 -17.05 12.47 11.01
CA TYR A 89 -16.04 12.94 11.94
C TYR A 89 -15.07 13.93 11.29
N ALA A 90 -14.59 13.62 10.07
CA ALA A 90 -13.66 14.48 9.35
C ALA A 90 -14.27 15.84 9.00
N LEU A 91 -15.52 15.86 8.55
CA LEU A 91 -16.25 17.09 8.23
C LEU A 91 -16.48 17.99 9.46
N GLU A 92 -16.74 17.39 10.61
CA GLU A 92 -16.98 18.12 11.86
C GLU A 92 -15.69 18.70 12.45
N ARG A 93 -14.55 18.04 12.26
CA ARG A 93 -13.30 18.34 12.98
C ARG A 93 -12.24 19.03 12.14
N TYR A 94 -12.30 18.91 10.79
CA TYR A 94 -11.24 19.38 9.92
C TYR A 94 -11.79 20.27 8.80
N ASN A 95 -11.04 21.34 8.49
CA ASN A 95 -11.28 22.17 7.31
C ASN A 95 -10.30 21.73 6.21
N PHE A 96 -10.70 20.80 5.35
CA PHE A 96 -9.91 20.25 4.25
C PHE A 96 -10.50 20.59 2.88
N GLU A 97 -9.65 20.61 1.85
CA GLU A 97 -10.10 20.71 0.45
C GLU A 97 -10.41 19.34 -0.14
N TYR A 98 -9.53 18.37 0.13
CA TYR A 98 -9.65 16.98 -0.33
C TYR A 98 -9.42 16.03 0.84
N LEU A 99 -10.07 14.88 0.78
CA LEU A 99 -9.82 13.75 1.68
C LEU A 99 -9.30 12.57 0.86
N PHE A 100 -8.18 12.01 1.29
CA PHE A 100 -7.65 10.76 0.74
C PHE A 100 -7.86 9.64 1.76
N LYS A 101 -8.73 8.67 1.45
CA LYS A 101 -8.92 7.46 2.28
C LYS A 101 -8.07 6.34 1.72
N CYS A 102 -7.36 5.63 2.58
CA CYS A 102 -6.67 4.38 2.25
C CYS A 102 -6.69 3.41 3.44
N ASP A 103 -6.18 2.19 3.26
CA ASP A 103 -6.07 1.20 4.34
C ASP A 103 -4.67 1.24 4.99
N ASP A 104 -4.55 0.63 6.18
CA ASP A 104 -3.33 0.64 7.00
C ASP A 104 -2.21 -0.26 6.45
N ASP A 105 -2.49 -1.09 5.45
CA ASP A 105 -1.53 -1.87 4.68
C ASP A 105 -1.21 -1.24 3.31
N THR A 106 -1.39 0.07 3.21
CA THR A 106 -1.06 0.86 2.03
C THR A 106 0.15 1.76 2.29
N TYR A 107 1.17 1.66 1.45
CA TYR A 107 2.25 2.63 1.41
C TYR A 107 1.88 3.77 0.46
N VAL A 108 1.94 5.01 0.95
CA VAL A 108 1.64 6.22 0.17
C VAL A 108 2.91 7.06 0.00
N ARG A 109 3.04 7.72 -1.14
CA ARG A 109 4.02 8.79 -1.41
C ARG A 109 3.34 10.15 -1.25
N PRO A 110 3.41 10.77 -0.06
CA PRO A 110 2.65 12.00 0.20
C PRO A 110 3.02 13.13 -0.74
N GLU A 111 4.29 13.22 -1.14
CA GLU A 111 4.78 14.21 -2.12
C GLU A 111 4.16 14.03 -3.52
N ARG A 112 3.84 12.78 -3.88
CA ARG A 112 3.17 12.44 -5.14
C ARG A 112 1.65 12.55 -5.04
N LEU A 113 1.09 12.39 -3.85
CA LEU A 113 -0.34 12.60 -3.61
C LEU A 113 -0.76 14.02 -4.03
N CYS A 114 0.09 15.01 -3.76
CA CYS A 114 -0.13 16.39 -4.19
C CYS A 114 -0.16 16.58 -5.72
N THR A 115 0.36 15.64 -6.50
CA THR A 115 0.41 15.71 -7.96
C THR A 115 -0.74 14.99 -8.67
N LEU A 116 -1.66 14.40 -7.91
CA LEU A 116 -2.88 13.81 -8.48
C LEU A 116 -3.79 14.91 -9.05
N PRO A 117 -4.50 14.65 -10.17
CA PRO A 117 -5.45 15.59 -10.73
C PRO A 117 -6.60 15.86 -9.74
N ARG A 118 -6.87 17.14 -9.48
CA ARG A 118 -7.88 17.58 -8.51
C ARG A 118 -8.85 18.60 -9.09
N SER A 119 -8.37 19.46 -10.01
CA SER A 119 -9.21 20.48 -10.61
C SER A 119 -10.34 19.85 -11.40
N GLY A 120 -11.59 20.13 -10.99
CA GLY A 120 -12.77 19.56 -11.64
C GLY A 120 -12.98 18.06 -11.42
N VAL A 121 -12.31 17.46 -10.42
CA VAL A 121 -12.48 16.04 -10.06
C VAL A 121 -12.97 15.94 -8.63
N ASP A 122 -14.11 15.26 -8.44
CA ASP A 122 -14.72 15.08 -7.13
C ASP A 122 -14.38 13.72 -6.51
N PHE A 123 -14.18 12.70 -7.33
CA PHE A 123 -13.78 11.37 -6.89
C PHE A 123 -12.72 10.81 -7.84
N LEU A 124 -11.54 10.47 -7.31
CA LEU A 124 -10.43 9.87 -8.05
C LEU A 124 -10.01 8.57 -7.36
N GLY A 125 -10.07 7.47 -8.08
CA GLY A 125 -9.66 6.16 -7.59
C GLY A 125 -9.02 5.30 -8.66
N SER A 126 -8.57 4.10 -8.31
CA SER A 126 -8.16 3.08 -9.28
C SER A 126 -9.38 2.25 -9.68
N MET A 127 -10.04 2.66 -10.77
CA MET A 127 -11.24 1.99 -11.24
C MET A 127 -10.92 0.62 -11.84
N GLN A 128 -11.54 -0.41 -11.29
CA GLN A 128 -11.50 -1.77 -11.83
C GLN A 128 -12.64 -1.93 -12.83
N ILE A 129 -12.36 -1.73 -14.11
CA ILE A 129 -13.39 -1.70 -15.19
C ILE A 129 -14.24 -2.97 -15.18
N ARG A 130 -13.64 -4.14 -14.97
CA ARG A 130 -14.36 -5.43 -14.94
C ARG A 130 -15.25 -5.62 -13.71
N LEU A 131 -14.94 -4.94 -12.61
CA LEU A 131 -15.61 -5.10 -11.32
C LEU A 131 -16.55 -3.92 -11.02
N GLY A 132 -16.45 -2.82 -11.77
CA GLY A 132 -17.33 -1.66 -11.65
C GLY A 132 -17.12 -0.81 -10.39
N TYR A 133 -15.97 -0.92 -9.72
CA TYR A 133 -15.65 -0.12 -8.54
C TYR A 133 -14.17 0.31 -8.49
N ALA A 134 -13.90 1.36 -7.71
CA ALA A 134 -12.55 1.79 -7.38
C ALA A 134 -12.05 1.05 -6.14
N GLN A 135 -10.79 0.68 -6.12
CA GLN A 135 -10.19 -0.04 -4.99
C GLN A 135 -9.97 0.84 -3.77
N GLY A 136 -10.73 0.60 -2.71
CA GLY A 136 -10.71 1.36 -1.47
C GLY A 136 -9.42 1.25 -0.68
N GLY A 137 -8.76 0.09 -0.71
CA GLY A 137 -7.51 -0.10 0.00
C GLY A 137 -6.37 0.75 -0.57
N ALA A 138 -6.22 0.80 -1.90
CA ALA A 138 -5.23 1.68 -2.56
C ALA A 138 -5.50 3.17 -2.35
N GLY A 139 -6.75 3.50 -2.14
CA GLY A 139 -7.26 4.80 -1.77
C GLY A 139 -8.12 5.50 -2.82
N TYR A 140 -8.93 6.43 -2.31
CA TYR A 140 -9.64 7.43 -3.11
C TYR A 140 -9.24 8.83 -2.67
N LEU A 141 -9.09 9.73 -3.64
CA LEU A 141 -9.00 11.16 -3.38
C LEU A 141 -10.38 11.78 -3.70
N MET A 142 -10.98 12.44 -2.73
CA MET A 142 -12.32 12.98 -2.81
C MET A 142 -12.33 14.47 -2.49
N SER A 143 -13.07 15.25 -3.28
CA SER A 143 -13.35 16.66 -2.93
C SER A 143 -14.20 16.73 -1.66
N ARG A 144 -14.14 17.87 -0.94
CA ARG A 144 -15.00 18.07 0.22
C ARG A 144 -16.49 17.89 -0.11
N PRO A 145 -17.04 18.43 -1.22
CA PRO A 145 -18.43 18.18 -1.61
C PRO A 145 -18.77 16.69 -1.78
N MET A 146 -17.87 15.88 -2.32
CA MET A 146 -18.08 14.42 -2.43
C MET A 146 -18.15 13.77 -1.04
N VAL A 147 -17.28 14.16 -0.11
CA VAL A 147 -17.32 13.64 1.27
C VAL A 147 -18.61 14.06 1.98
N GLU A 148 -19.08 15.31 1.77
CA GLU A 148 -20.37 15.80 2.28
C GLU A 148 -21.54 15.00 1.69
N HIS A 149 -21.50 14.70 0.40
CA HIS A 149 -22.48 13.83 -0.25
C HIS A 149 -22.52 12.45 0.42
N PHE A 150 -21.39 11.80 0.60
CA PHE A 150 -21.33 10.48 1.25
C PHE A 150 -21.83 10.52 2.69
N ALA A 151 -21.42 11.52 3.47
CA ALA A 151 -21.80 11.66 4.86
C ALA A 151 -23.31 11.94 5.07
N SER A 152 -24.00 12.48 4.06
CA SER A 152 -25.44 12.76 4.09
C SER A 152 -26.32 11.57 3.73
N GLN A 153 -25.75 10.53 3.09
CA GLN A 153 -26.49 9.35 2.64
C GLN A 153 -26.59 8.29 3.75
N PRO A 154 -27.68 7.52 3.82
CA PRO A 154 -27.72 6.34 4.68
C PRO A 154 -26.71 5.31 4.20
N VAL A 155 -26.05 4.63 5.15
CA VAL A 155 -25.08 3.60 4.85
C VAL A 155 -25.74 2.21 4.93
N GLU A 156 -25.47 1.37 3.92
CA GLU A 156 -25.80 -0.04 3.90
C GLU A 156 -24.53 -0.84 4.12
N THR A 157 -24.55 -1.75 5.09
CA THR A 157 -23.38 -2.56 5.47
C THR A 157 -23.34 -3.93 4.79
N THR A 158 -24.30 -4.23 3.93
CA THR A 158 -24.41 -5.53 3.24
C THR A 158 -23.50 -5.65 2.02
N GLN A 159 -22.86 -4.56 1.60
CA GLN A 159 -21.96 -4.50 0.44
C GLN A 159 -20.51 -4.22 0.87
N PRO A 160 -19.50 -4.67 0.08
CA PRO A 160 -18.14 -4.24 0.26
C PRO A 160 -18.02 -2.70 0.20
N GLU A 161 -17.19 -2.13 1.05
CA GLU A 161 -17.07 -0.67 1.24
C GLU A 161 -16.75 0.05 -0.06
N ASP A 162 -15.81 -0.45 -0.82
CA ASP A 162 -15.33 0.14 -2.07
C ASP A 162 -16.39 0.10 -3.17
N LEU A 163 -17.16 -0.97 -3.27
CA LEU A 163 -18.32 -1.05 -4.17
C LEU A 163 -19.41 -0.05 -3.75
N PHE A 164 -19.73 0.00 -2.45
CA PHE A 164 -20.76 0.89 -1.92
C PHE A 164 -20.46 2.36 -2.24
N PHE A 165 -19.28 2.87 -1.87
CA PHE A 165 -18.94 4.28 -2.11
C PHE A 165 -18.74 4.60 -3.59
N THR A 166 -18.19 3.67 -4.38
CA THR A 166 -18.07 3.90 -5.84
C THR A 166 -19.42 4.02 -6.51
N GLN A 167 -20.40 3.18 -6.16
CA GLN A 167 -21.75 3.27 -6.71
C GLN A 167 -22.44 4.59 -6.32
N ARG A 168 -22.25 5.06 -5.08
CA ARG A 168 -22.77 6.35 -4.63
C ARG A 168 -22.08 7.53 -5.34
N ALA A 169 -20.78 7.44 -5.57
CA ALA A 169 -20.07 8.44 -6.38
C ALA A 169 -20.63 8.50 -7.80
N ILE A 170 -20.83 7.37 -8.44
CA ILE A 170 -21.45 7.31 -9.80
C ILE A 170 -22.86 7.92 -9.78
N ALA A 171 -23.68 7.55 -8.81
CA ALA A 171 -25.05 8.02 -8.68
C ALA A 171 -25.18 9.53 -8.34
N SER A 172 -24.12 10.14 -7.78
CA SER A 172 -24.12 11.57 -7.42
C SER A 172 -24.17 12.51 -8.63
N GLY A 173 -23.75 12.04 -9.81
CA GLY A 173 -23.58 12.89 -11.00
C GLY A 173 -22.38 13.86 -10.93
N MET A 174 -21.56 13.77 -9.88
CA MET A 174 -20.32 14.55 -9.75
C MET A 174 -19.23 14.02 -10.67
N ASN A 175 -18.11 14.74 -10.77
CA ASN A 175 -17.03 14.40 -11.70
C ASN A 175 -16.12 13.30 -11.14
N LEU A 176 -16.13 12.15 -11.78
CA LEU A 176 -15.30 11.00 -11.43
C LEU A 176 -14.14 10.86 -12.41
N ALA A 177 -12.97 10.45 -11.90
CA ALA A 177 -11.81 10.13 -12.70
C ALA A 177 -11.13 8.83 -12.21
N SER A 178 -10.36 8.20 -13.09
CA SER A 178 -9.56 7.03 -12.76
C SER A 178 -8.08 7.30 -12.94
N THR A 179 -7.26 6.64 -12.13
CA THR A 179 -5.80 6.71 -12.26
C THR A 179 -5.15 5.37 -11.97
N ALA A 180 -4.18 4.98 -12.81
CA ALA A 180 -3.32 3.82 -12.57
C ALA A 180 -2.22 4.09 -11.53
N ARG A 181 -2.12 5.31 -10.99
CA ARG A 181 -1.12 5.68 -9.99
C ARG A 181 -1.48 5.22 -8.57
N LEU A 182 -2.71 4.78 -8.35
CA LEU A 182 -3.20 4.15 -7.12
C LEU A 182 -3.30 2.64 -7.39
N GLN A 183 -2.44 1.83 -6.75
CA GLN A 183 -2.28 0.42 -7.09
C GLN A 183 -2.95 -0.48 -6.06
N GLY A 184 -4.09 -1.03 -6.41
CA GLY A 184 -4.91 -1.85 -5.52
C GLY A 184 -4.52 -3.32 -5.47
N TYR A 185 -4.20 -3.93 -6.61
CA TYR A 185 -3.91 -5.37 -6.70
C TYR A 185 -2.43 -5.72 -6.81
N GLY A 186 -1.57 -4.82 -6.43
CA GLY A 186 -0.17 -5.16 -6.25
C GLY A 186 0.64 -5.38 -7.54
N ASP A 187 0.14 -4.92 -8.69
CA ASP A 187 0.92 -4.98 -9.93
C ASP A 187 2.18 -4.11 -9.84
N GLN A 188 2.09 -3.01 -9.11
CA GLN A 188 3.23 -2.13 -8.84
C GLN A 188 3.18 -1.59 -7.41
N VAL A 189 4.35 -1.31 -6.86
CA VAL A 189 4.49 -0.56 -5.61
C VAL A 189 5.17 0.78 -5.90
N PRO A 190 5.06 1.77 -5.00
CA PRO A 190 5.88 2.96 -5.05
C PRO A 190 7.37 2.60 -5.04
N GLU A 191 8.09 3.00 -6.08
CA GLU A 191 9.53 2.80 -6.25
C GLU A 191 10.19 4.06 -6.81
N VAL A 192 11.51 4.14 -6.62
CA VAL A 192 12.30 5.20 -7.26
C VAL A 192 12.20 5.04 -8.78
N GLY A 193 11.84 6.11 -9.46
CA GLY A 193 11.73 6.11 -10.92
C GLY A 193 10.33 5.79 -11.47
N ASN A 194 9.39 5.31 -10.66
CA ASN A 194 8.02 5.14 -11.11
C ASN A 194 7.09 6.28 -10.64
N ASP A 195 5.87 6.33 -11.20
CA ASP A 195 4.86 7.35 -10.92
C ASP A 195 3.76 6.88 -9.93
N VAL A 196 3.91 5.70 -9.35
CA VAL A 196 2.96 5.14 -8.40
C VAL A 196 2.89 6.01 -7.14
N VAL A 197 1.67 6.36 -6.73
CA VAL A 197 1.38 7.18 -5.55
C VAL A 197 1.09 6.32 -4.34
N SER A 198 0.29 5.26 -4.50
CA SER A 198 -0.02 4.32 -3.42
C SER A 198 0.07 2.88 -3.90
N GLY A 199 0.52 2.00 -3.02
CA GLY A 199 0.52 0.55 -3.23
C GLY A 199 -0.12 -0.14 -2.03
N HIS A 200 -1.13 -0.95 -2.27
CA HIS A 200 -1.91 -1.68 -1.28
C HIS A 200 -1.37 -3.10 -1.06
N TRP A 201 -1.82 -3.75 0.02
CA TRP A 201 -1.43 -5.08 0.47
C TRP A 201 0.05 -5.22 0.84
N LEU A 202 0.55 -4.22 1.51
CA LEU A 202 1.91 -4.20 2.03
C LEU A 202 1.88 -4.37 3.56
N GLY A 203 2.41 -5.49 4.01
CA GLY A 203 2.62 -5.70 5.45
C GLY A 203 3.71 -4.80 6.02
N PRO A 204 3.95 -4.84 7.34
CA PRO A 204 4.96 -4.03 8.02
C PRO A 204 6.37 -4.17 7.44
N PHE A 205 6.73 -5.36 7.00
CA PHE A 205 8.05 -5.62 6.42
C PHE A 205 8.18 -4.98 5.03
N GLU A 206 7.18 -5.15 4.17
CA GLU A 206 7.13 -4.60 2.81
C GLU A 206 7.14 -3.08 2.84
N MET A 207 6.38 -2.46 3.72
CA MET A 207 6.37 -0.99 3.89
C MET A 207 7.75 -0.45 4.24
N ARG A 208 8.49 -1.10 5.15
CA ARG A 208 9.86 -0.70 5.48
C ARG A 208 10.79 -0.85 4.29
N ARG A 209 10.66 -1.91 3.50
CA ARG A 209 11.46 -2.10 2.29
C ARG A 209 11.20 -1.06 1.22
N VAL A 210 9.94 -0.78 0.93
CA VAL A 210 9.56 0.30 0.01
C VAL A 210 10.16 1.62 0.48
N HIS A 211 10.01 1.95 1.77
CA HIS A 211 10.55 3.16 2.37
C HIS A 211 12.08 3.23 2.30
N ALA A 212 12.74 2.12 2.58
CA ALA A 212 14.19 2.03 2.51
C ALA A 212 14.74 2.28 1.10
N GLY A 213 14.00 1.89 0.06
CA GLY A 213 14.31 2.22 -1.32
C GLY A 213 14.36 3.72 -1.58
N PHE A 214 13.43 4.49 -1.01
CA PHE A 214 13.42 5.97 -1.14
C PHE A 214 14.48 6.66 -0.28
N THR A 215 14.86 6.08 0.83
CA THR A 215 15.85 6.67 1.75
C THR A 215 17.29 6.24 1.48
N GLY A 216 17.51 5.42 0.44
CA GLY A 216 18.83 4.87 0.11
C GLY A 216 19.39 3.88 1.13
N LYS A 217 18.56 3.42 2.09
CA LYS A 217 18.97 2.51 3.16
C LYS A 217 18.91 1.03 2.76
N HIS A 218 18.34 0.74 1.60
CA HIS A 218 18.34 -0.59 1.00
C HIS A 218 18.80 -0.52 -0.45
N PRO A 219 19.63 -1.46 -0.88
CA PRO A 219 19.97 -1.58 -2.29
C PRO A 219 18.70 -1.86 -3.11
N ALA A 220 18.71 -1.42 -4.36
CA ALA A 220 17.73 -1.84 -5.34
C ALA A 220 17.72 -3.37 -5.45
N PRO A 221 16.59 -4.00 -5.80
CA PRO A 221 16.58 -5.43 -6.03
C PRO A 221 17.58 -5.78 -7.15
N LEU A 222 18.29 -6.89 -6.99
CA LEU A 222 19.16 -7.42 -8.04
C LEU A 222 18.32 -7.86 -9.25
N PHE A 223 17.14 -8.42 -8.97
CA PHE A 223 16.18 -8.83 -9.99
C PHE A 223 14.77 -8.43 -9.61
N LYS A 224 14.02 -7.99 -10.59
CA LYS A 224 12.57 -7.85 -10.56
C LYS A 224 12.01 -8.80 -11.62
N LEU A 225 11.26 -9.78 -11.18
CA LEU A 225 10.77 -10.88 -11.99
C LEU A 225 9.24 -10.85 -11.97
N ARG A 226 8.63 -10.97 -13.14
CA ARG A 226 7.19 -11.14 -13.23
C ARG A 226 6.82 -12.56 -12.90
N ALA A 227 5.93 -12.76 -11.94
CA ALA A 227 5.53 -14.04 -11.43
C ALA A 227 4.16 -14.45 -11.99
N PHE A 228 4.07 -15.70 -12.39
CA PHE A 228 2.85 -16.38 -12.83
C PHE A 228 2.73 -17.70 -12.06
N HIS A 229 1.65 -17.87 -11.36
CA HIS A 229 1.33 -19.04 -10.57
C HIS A 229 -0.16 -19.35 -10.79
N ASP A 230 -0.59 -20.60 -10.66
CA ASP A 230 -1.99 -20.99 -10.89
C ASP A 230 -2.98 -20.22 -10.00
N ALA A 231 -2.56 -19.85 -8.79
CA ALA A 231 -3.39 -19.14 -7.82
C ALA A 231 -3.13 -17.63 -7.78
N TRP A 232 -2.09 -17.09 -8.43
CA TRP A 232 -1.75 -15.67 -8.35
C TRP A 232 -0.81 -15.23 -9.47
N SER A 233 -0.73 -13.91 -9.68
CA SER A 233 0.30 -13.27 -10.50
C SER A 233 0.78 -12.00 -9.80
N GLY A 234 1.99 -11.55 -10.13
CA GLY A 234 2.56 -10.37 -9.49
C GLY A 234 4.05 -10.23 -9.78
N TRP A 235 4.80 -9.72 -8.81
CA TRP A 235 6.23 -9.49 -8.92
C TRP A 235 6.99 -10.19 -7.81
N VAL A 236 8.16 -10.77 -8.15
CA VAL A 236 9.15 -11.26 -7.20
C VAL A 236 10.41 -10.43 -7.34
N ARG A 237 10.91 -9.90 -6.23
CA ARG A 237 12.14 -9.11 -6.17
C ARG A 237 13.19 -9.85 -5.36
N LEU A 238 14.35 -10.10 -5.96
CA LEU A 238 15.47 -10.76 -5.32
C LEU A 238 16.49 -9.71 -4.89
N TYR A 239 16.99 -9.79 -3.66
CA TYR A 239 17.92 -8.82 -3.08
C TYR A 239 19.29 -9.43 -2.82
N ALA A 240 20.32 -8.59 -2.72
CA ALA A 240 21.72 -9.03 -2.50
C ALA A 240 21.95 -9.69 -1.14
N ASP A 241 21.09 -9.46 -0.16
CA ASP A 241 21.11 -10.09 1.16
C ASP A 241 20.47 -11.49 1.18
N ALA A 242 20.26 -12.09 0.01
CA ALA A 242 19.58 -13.35 -0.19
C ALA A 242 18.10 -13.37 0.24
N SER A 243 17.51 -12.26 0.59
CA SER A 243 16.08 -12.16 0.80
C SER A 243 15.34 -11.97 -0.51
N PHE A 244 14.08 -12.39 -0.55
CA PHE A 244 13.16 -11.99 -1.62
C PHE A 244 11.84 -11.50 -1.08
N TRP A 245 11.17 -10.72 -1.90
CA TRP A 245 9.83 -10.21 -1.64
C TRP A 245 8.93 -10.48 -2.84
N SER A 246 7.73 -10.97 -2.58
CA SER A 246 6.70 -11.13 -3.60
C SER A 246 5.58 -10.12 -3.40
N GLN A 247 5.05 -9.61 -4.49
CA GLN A 247 3.93 -8.69 -4.53
C GLN A 247 2.75 -9.37 -5.24
N GLY A 248 1.57 -9.25 -4.66
CA GLY A 248 0.34 -9.85 -5.17
C GLY A 248 -0.43 -10.58 -4.07
N GLY A 249 -1.24 -9.86 -3.29
CA GLY A 249 -2.01 -10.41 -2.17
C GLY A 249 -1.18 -10.69 -0.93
N SER A 250 -1.69 -11.50 -0.03
CA SER A 250 -1.04 -11.92 1.22
C SER A 250 0.11 -12.91 1.00
N ARG A 251 1.04 -12.62 0.07
CA ARG A 251 2.10 -13.55 -0.30
C ARG A 251 3.24 -13.53 0.69
N PRO A 252 3.75 -14.69 1.08
CA PRO A 252 4.90 -14.75 1.96
C PRO A 252 6.17 -14.30 1.24
N ASN A 253 7.10 -13.82 2.05
CA ASN A 253 8.47 -13.55 1.68
C ASN A 253 9.37 -14.71 2.09
N GLY A 254 10.64 -14.65 1.76
CA GLY A 254 11.58 -15.69 2.11
C GLY A 254 13.01 -15.35 1.74
N SER A 255 13.81 -16.40 1.57
CA SER A 255 15.18 -16.33 1.07
C SER A 255 15.31 -17.01 -0.27
N TRP A 256 16.31 -16.59 -1.06
CA TRP A 256 16.62 -17.20 -2.34
C TRP A 256 18.08 -17.61 -2.42
N GLU A 257 18.34 -18.61 -3.24
CA GLU A 257 19.70 -19.07 -3.51
C GLU A 257 19.86 -19.51 -4.96
N VAL A 258 21.10 -19.47 -5.42
CA VAL A 258 21.50 -20.01 -6.71
C VAL A 258 21.85 -21.48 -6.53
N ALA A 259 21.21 -22.35 -7.31
CA ALA A 259 21.47 -23.77 -7.30
C ALA A 259 21.95 -24.28 -8.67
N ASP A 260 22.39 -25.55 -8.72
CA ASP A 260 22.77 -26.25 -9.94
C ASP A 260 23.71 -25.41 -10.83
N HIS A 261 24.76 -24.87 -10.23
CA HIS A 261 25.76 -24.06 -10.94
C HIS A 261 25.19 -22.87 -11.72
N GLY A 262 24.15 -22.27 -11.21
CA GLY A 262 23.46 -21.13 -11.85
C GLY A 262 22.35 -21.52 -12.82
N GLN A 263 22.05 -22.82 -12.94
CA GLN A 263 20.97 -23.32 -13.77
C GLN A 263 19.61 -23.36 -13.04
N ALA A 264 19.60 -23.06 -11.74
CA ALA A 264 18.37 -23.02 -10.96
C ALA A 264 18.38 -21.90 -9.94
N LEU A 265 17.17 -21.38 -9.66
CA LEU A 265 16.83 -20.49 -8.57
C LEU A 265 16.00 -21.28 -7.56
N VAL A 266 16.38 -21.24 -6.30
CA VAL A 266 15.57 -21.81 -5.20
C VAL A 266 14.95 -20.65 -4.42
N LEU A 267 13.63 -20.69 -4.24
CA LEU A 267 12.87 -19.80 -3.37
C LEU A 267 12.46 -20.57 -2.12
N ARG A 268 12.89 -20.13 -0.95
CA ARG A 268 12.50 -20.66 0.37
C ARG A 268 11.50 -19.69 0.99
N TRP A 269 10.23 -20.00 0.87
CA TRP A 269 9.15 -19.20 1.40
C TRP A 269 9.04 -19.34 2.92
N ASN A 270 8.73 -18.27 3.63
CA ASN A 270 8.58 -18.32 5.10
C ASN A 270 7.43 -19.22 5.57
N HIS A 271 6.38 -19.35 4.77
CA HIS A 271 5.16 -20.08 5.15
C HIS A 271 4.66 -21.08 4.10
N TRP A 272 5.42 -21.28 3.03
CA TRP A 272 5.10 -22.20 1.95
C TRP A 272 6.29 -23.15 1.68
N PRO A 273 6.05 -24.27 0.99
CA PRO A 273 7.12 -25.14 0.56
C PRO A 273 8.14 -24.40 -0.31
N SER A 274 9.40 -24.81 -0.24
CA SER A 274 10.44 -24.28 -1.11
C SER A 274 10.20 -24.71 -2.55
N GLU A 275 10.51 -23.81 -3.47
CA GLU A 275 10.37 -24.04 -4.91
C GLU A 275 11.72 -23.96 -5.59
N THR A 276 12.00 -24.93 -6.47
CA THR A 276 13.19 -24.96 -7.32
C THR A 276 12.76 -24.71 -8.75
N LEU A 277 13.25 -23.60 -9.32
CA LEU A 277 12.89 -23.15 -10.66
C LEU A 277 14.11 -23.26 -11.58
N ARG A 278 13.96 -23.89 -12.73
CA ARG A 278 15.01 -24.05 -13.74
C ARG A 278 15.13 -22.81 -14.61
N LEU A 279 16.38 -22.48 -14.96
CA LEU A 279 16.71 -21.34 -15.81
C LEU A 279 16.31 -21.60 -17.27
N HIS A 280 15.68 -20.62 -17.87
CA HIS A 280 15.34 -20.50 -19.29
C HIS A 280 15.82 -19.16 -19.85
N PRO A 281 15.89 -18.96 -21.17
CA PRO A 281 16.30 -17.68 -21.76
C PRO A 281 15.43 -16.48 -21.32
N TRP A 282 14.17 -16.71 -21.00
CA TRP A 282 13.20 -15.69 -20.61
C TRP A 282 13.02 -15.54 -19.08
N GLY A 283 13.58 -16.42 -18.26
CA GLY A 283 13.39 -16.40 -16.81
C GLY A 283 13.58 -17.77 -16.16
N PHE A 284 12.65 -18.13 -15.28
CA PHE A 284 12.72 -19.38 -14.50
C PHE A 284 11.37 -20.12 -14.55
N GLN A 285 11.43 -21.44 -14.68
CA GLN A 285 10.26 -22.32 -14.69
C GLN A 285 10.34 -23.35 -13.57
N GLY A 286 9.27 -23.41 -12.78
CA GLY A 286 8.93 -24.47 -11.85
C GLY A 286 7.47 -24.87 -12.04
N GLU A 287 6.95 -25.70 -11.15
CA GLU A 287 5.54 -26.04 -11.05
C GLU A 287 5.12 -25.82 -9.59
N PRO A 288 4.16 -24.89 -9.33
CA PRO A 288 3.32 -24.15 -10.29
C PRO A 288 3.82 -22.72 -10.64
N LEU A 289 5.05 -22.31 -10.29
CA LEU A 289 5.56 -20.96 -10.41
C LEU A 289 6.45 -20.77 -11.65
N ARG A 290 6.16 -19.75 -12.44
CA ARG A 290 7.00 -19.22 -13.51
C ARG A 290 7.40 -17.79 -13.20
N LEU A 291 8.68 -17.45 -13.37
CA LEU A 291 9.24 -16.11 -13.20
C LEU A 291 9.87 -15.63 -14.51
N GLU A 292 9.43 -14.48 -15.02
CA GLU A 292 9.97 -13.88 -16.25
C GLU A 292 10.84 -12.68 -15.93
N PHE A 293 11.96 -12.51 -16.63
CA PHE A 293 12.77 -11.30 -16.56
C PHE A 293 11.98 -10.10 -17.11
N GLU A 294 12.05 -8.97 -16.42
CA GLU A 294 11.34 -7.76 -16.85
C GLU A 294 11.87 -7.18 -18.17
N LYS A 295 13.17 -7.41 -18.47
CA LYS A 295 13.84 -6.89 -19.68
C LYS A 295 14.76 -7.95 -20.27
N GLY A 296 15.03 -7.87 -21.58
CA GLY A 296 15.80 -8.85 -22.33
C GLY A 296 17.25 -9.10 -21.89
N GLU A 297 17.82 -8.30 -21.00
CA GLU A 297 19.16 -8.50 -20.44
C GLU A 297 19.19 -9.36 -19.16
N GLY A 298 18.05 -9.78 -18.65
CA GLY A 298 17.95 -10.50 -17.38
C GLY A 298 18.76 -11.78 -17.33
N LEU A 299 18.83 -12.54 -18.41
CA LEU A 299 19.66 -13.74 -18.50
C LEU A 299 21.16 -13.43 -18.37
N LYS A 300 21.64 -12.37 -19.00
CA LYS A 300 23.04 -11.94 -18.92
C LYS A 300 23.37 -11.52 -17.48
N GLN A 301 22.50 -10.73 -16.88
CA GLN A 301 22.63 -10.30 -15.49
C GLN A 301 22.61 -11.49 -14.53
N TRP A 302 21.72 -12.47 -14.71
CA TRP A 302 21.69 -13.68 -13.92
C TRP A 302 23.00 -14.46 -13.98
N ARG A 303 23.55 -14.67 -15.17
CA ARG A 303 24.83 -15.39 -15.36
C ARG A 303 25.97 -14.68 -14.65
N GLN A 304 26.03 -13.36 -14.67
CA GLN A 304 27.03 -12.59 -13.95
C GLN A 304 26.91 -12.77 -12.44
N ILE A 305 25.70 -12.62 -11.90
CA ILE A 305 25.44 -12.71 -10.46
C ILE A 305 25.65 -14.16 -10.00
N SER A 306 25.10 -15.15 -10.68
CA SER A 306 25.24 -16.55 -10.31
C SER A 306 26.69 -17.04 -10.30
N ALA A 307 27.53 -16.51 -11.17
CA ALA A 307 28.96 -16.82 -11.18
C ALA A 307 29.69 -16.30 -9.93
N THR A 308 29.29 -15.13 -9.43
CA THR A 308 29.89 -14.50 -8.23
C THR A 308 29.23 -14.97 -6.93
N TRP A 309 27.97 -15.39 -6.96
CA TRP A 309 27.19 -15.81 -5.79
C TRP A 309 27.78 -17.02 -5.05
N ARG A 310 28.54 -17.85 -5.74
CA ARG A 310 29.23 -19.03 -5.16
C ARG A 310 30.23 -18.68 -4.08
N TRP A 311 30.69 -17.45 -3.99
CA TRP A 311 31.73 -17.02 -3.05
C TRP A 311 31.17 -16.25 -1.84
N MET A 312 29.89 -16.04 -1.74
CA MET A 312 29.29 -15.47 -0.53
C MET A 312 29.00 -16.60 0.46
N PRO A 313 29.78 -16.71 1.56
CA PRO A 313 29.51 -17.75 2.55
C PRO A 313 28.17 -17.50 3.21
N SER A 314 27.41 -18.56 3.46
CA SER A 314 26.18 -18.62 4.24
C SER A 314 26.46 -18.26 5.72
N LYS A 315 26.98 -17.06 5.99
CA LYS A 315 27.30 -16.54 7.31
C LYS A 315 26.60 -15.19 7.53
N MET A 316 25.32 -15.22 7.67
CA MET A 316 24.61 -14.40 8.64
C MET A 316 23.57 -15.29 9.30
N GLY A 317 24.03 -15.98 10.34
CA GLY A 317 23.15 -16.63 11.28
C GLY A 317 22.27 -15.58 11.92
N LEU A 318 21.01 -15.56 11.57
CA LEU A 318 19.96 -14.94 12.35
C LEU A 318 19.68 -15.89 13.51
N ARG A 319 20.22 -15.57 14.70
CA ARG A 319 19.69 -16.00 16.00
C ARG A 319 18.57 -15.03 16.40
#